data_388e7c4532a43f272712add60a90f4c1
#
_entry.id   388e7c4532a43f272712add60a90f4c1
#
_cell.length_a   1.000
_cell.length_b   1.000
_cell.length_c   1.000
_cell.angle_alpha   90.00
_cell.angle_beta   90.00
_cell.angle_gamma   90.00
#
_symmetry.space_group_name_H-M   'P 1'
#
loop_
_entity.id
_entity.type
_entity.pdbx_description
1 polymer ?
#
loop_
_entity_poly.entity_id
_entity_poly.type
_entity_poly.pdbx_seq_one_letter_code
_entity_poly.pdbx_strand_id
1 'polypeptide(L)'
;MNRIFAFSFFVWLLFVQATTHPYYVSTLEIDYRPDRAALQITMRVFTEDWQLMLNTHYDKTLRLDPDSDTEQVVTHSADYLQQHLELNLNGTDVTPSVLGREYQDDQLVLYLEVASVTELQTLAVSNRILFAELEGQQNIIRIKTPTKRKSFLQTQGRAWDLFHGL
;
A
#
# COMPACT_ATOMS: atom_id res chain seq x y z
N MET A 1 15.15 -69.04 25.51
CA MET A 1 14.18 -68.48 24.49
C MET A 1 13.85 -67.05 24.95
N ASN A 2 14.61 -66.07 24.43
CA ASN A 2 14.43 -64.66 24.79
C ASN A 2 13.67 -63.94 23.69
N ARG A 3 12.46 -63.49 24.00
CA ARG A 3 11.66 -62.66 23.11
C ARG A 3 12.00 -61.20 23.39
N ILE A 4 12.75 -60.59 22.48
CA ILE A 4 13.04 -59.16 22.50
C ILE A 4 11.82 -58.46 21.91
N PHE A 5 11.08 -57.74 22.74
CA PHE A 5 10.01 -56.84 22.26
C PHE A 5 10.69 -55.57 21.73
N ALA A 6 10.70 -55.43 20.40
CA ALA A 6 11.06 -54.18 19.76
C ALA A 6 9.91 -53.18 19.96
N PHE A 7 10.11 -52.21 20.84
CA PHE A 7 9.19 -51.08 21.02
C PHE A 7 9.47 -50.08 19.91
N SER A 8 8.67 -50.15 18.85
CA SER A 8 8.72 -49.19 17.75
C SER A 8 8.09 -47.85 18.25
N PHE A 9 8.94 -46.91 18.62
CA PHE A 9 8.53 -45.57 18.98
C PHE A 9 8.24 -44.79 17.69
N PHE A 10 6.98 -44.80 17.27
CA PHE A 10 6.50 -44.03 16.13
C PHE A 10 6.37 -42.57 16.57
N VAL A 11 7.45 -41.79 16.40
CA VAL A 11 7.43 -40.33 16.60
C VAL A 11 6.60 -39.72 15.47
N TRP A 12 5.34 -39.46 15.74
CA TRP A 12 4.50 -38.61 14.91
C TRP A 12 5.02 -37.18 15.01
N LEU A 13 5.88 -36.80 14.08
CA LEU A 13 6.22 -35.40 13.85
C LEU A 13 4.93 -34.69 13.38
N LEU A 14 4.27 -34.06 14.32
CA LEU A 14 3.25 -33.05 14.02
C LEU A 14 3.99 -31.88 13.33
N PHE A 15 3.95 -31.91 12.01
CA PHE A 15 4.22 -30.72 11.22
C PHE A 15 3.12 -29.70 11.57
N VAL A 16 3.38 -28.88 12.59
CA VAL A 16 2.64 -27.65 12.79
C VAL A 16 3.03 -26.79 11.58
N GLN A 17 2.21 -26.82 10.58
CA GLN A 17 2.26 -25.80 9.52
C GLN A 17 1.90 -24.50 10.26
N ALA A 18 2.91 -23.73 10.65
CA ALA A 18 2.72 -22.35 11.00
C ALA A 18 2.18 -21.70 9.72
N THR A 19 0.85 -21.52 9.66
CA THR A 19 0.25 -20.62 8.69
C THR A 19 0.76 -19.24 9.07
N THR A 20 1.87 -18.84 8.46
CA THR A 20 2.24 -17.43 8.43
C THR A 20 1.10 -16.76 7.68
N HIS A 21 0.18 -16.11 8.41
CA HIS A 21 -0.76 -15.23 7.75
C HIS A 21 0.09 -14.18 7.06
N PRO A 22 0.09 -14.10 5.72
CA PRO A 22 0.84 -13.08 5.02
C PRO A 22 0.37 -11.73 5.56
N TYR A 23 1.30 -10.89 5.95
CA TYR A 23 1.00 -9.58 6.52
C TYR A 23 0.88 -8.61 5.35
N TYR A 24 -0.34 -8.39 4.88
CA TYR A 24 -0.60 -7.45 3.81
C TYR A 24 -0.62 -6.03 4.35
N VAL A 25 0.38 -5.23 3.98
CA VAL A 25 0.50 -3.85 4.46
C VAL A 25 1.04 -2.94 3.35
N SER A 26 0.44 -1.77 3.23
CA SER A 26 1.00 -0.67 2.45
C SER A 26 1.25 0.55 3.31
N THR A 27 2.11 1.46 2.87
CA THR A 27 2.31 2.76 3.51
C THR A 27 2.08 3.89 2.52
N LEU A 28 1.40 4.94 2.98
CA LEU A 28 1.19 6.19 2.27
C LEU A 28 1.74 7.33 3.13
N GLU A 29 2.87 7.91 2.75
CA GLU A 29 3.44 9.06 3.42
C GLU A 29 3.07 10.32 2.65
N ILE A 30 2.44 11.30 3.33
CA ILE A 30 2.05 12.59 2.78
C ILE A 30 2.83 13.67 3.52
N ASP A 31 3.75 14.34 2.84
CA ASP A 31 4.55 15.44 3.39
C ASP A 31 4.08 16.77 2.80
N TYR A 32 3.46 17.61 3.63
CA TYR A 32 3.11 18.96 3.23
C TYR A 32 4.36 19.84 3.20
N ARG A 33 4.67 20.35 2.03
CA ARG A 33 5.82 21.19 1.73
C ARG A 33 5.37 22.61 1.37
N PRO A 34 5.19 23.51 2.37
CA PRO A 34 4.79 24.89 2.10
C PRO A 34 5.82 25.66 1.27
N ASP A 35 7.11 25.31 1.38
CA ASP A 35 8.21 25.87 0.57
C ASP A 35 8.08 25.54 -0.93
N ARG A 36 7.32 24.50 -1.27
CA ARG A 36 7.05 24.06 -2.65
C ARG A 36 5.59 24.23 -3.04
N ALA A 37 4.75 24.68 -2.12
CA ALA A 37 3.30 24.71 -2.26
C ALA A 37 2.75 23.35 -2.76
N ALA A 38 3.12 22.25 -2.11
CA ALA A 38 2.77 20.90 -2.56
C ALA A 38 2.52 19.93 -1.41
N LEU A 39 1.71 18.88 -1.68
CA LEU A 39 1.74 17.62 -0.94
C LEU A 39 2.61 16.66 -1.74
N GLN A 40 3.74 16.27 -1.18
CA GLN A 40 4.58 15.20 -1.72
C GLN A 40 4.16 13.88 -1.10
N ILE A 41 3.88 12.90 -1.95
CA ILE A 41 3.29 11.64 -1.51
C ILE A 41 4.20 10.50 -1.97
N THR A 42 4.53 9.62 -1.02
CA THR A 42 5.25 8.38 -1.29
C THR A 42 4.39 7.20 -0.84
N MET A 43 4.07 6.32 -1.77
CA MET A 43 3.37 5.08 -1.49
C MET A 43 4.33 3.91 -1.64
N ARG A 44 4.26 2.95 -0.70
CA ARG A 44 4.99 1.68 -0.77
C ARG A 44 4.02 0.53 -0.65
N VAL A 45 4.12 -0.39 -1.58
CA VAL A 45 3.36 -1.63 -1.63
C VAL A 45 4.30 -2.78 -1.98
N PHE A 46 3.97 -4.00 -1.61
CA PHE A 46 4.72 -5.16 -2.10
C PHE A 46 4.53 -5.32 -3.60
N THR A 47 5.61 -5.59 -4.32
CA THR A 47 5.60 -5.74 -5.78
C THR A 47 4.68 -6.88 -6.22
N GLU A 48 4.67 -7.99 -5.49
CA GLU A 48 3.81 -9.14 -5.76
C GLU A 48 2.32 -8.80 -5.59
N ASP A 49 1.97 -8.00 -4.57
CA ASP A 49 0.59 -7.59 -4.31
C ASP A 49 0.09 -6.64 -5.42
N TRP A 50 0.95 -5.72 -5.87
CA TRP A 50 0.63 -4.84 -6.99
C TRP A 50 0.50 -5.60 -8.30
N GLN A 51 1.36 -6.60 -8.53
CA GLN A 51 1.26 -7.50 -9.67
C GLN A 51 -0.06 -8.29 -9.66
N LEU A 52 -0.48 -8.78 -8.49
CA LEU A 52 -1.76 -9.46 -8.31
C LEU A 52 -2.93 -8.55 -8.70
N MET A 53 -2.92 -7.29 -8.25
CA MET A 53 -3.94 -6.30 -8.58
C MET A 53 -4.02 -6.08 -10.10
N LEU A 54 -2.89 -5.84 -10.77
CA LEU A 54 -2.85 -5.63 -12.22
C LEU A 54 -3.44 -6.85 -12.97
N ASN A 55 -3.07 -8.04 -12.54
CA ASN A 55 -3.56 -9.27 -13.17
C ASN A 55 -5.03 -9.55 -12.88
N THR A 56 -5.56 -9.07 -11.77
CA THR A 56 -6.96 -9.28 -11.37
C THR A 56 -7.90 -8.31 -12.10
N HIS A 57 -7.52 -7.04 -12.20
CA HIS A 57 -8.41 -5.99 -12.71
C HIS A 57 -8.23 -5.67 -14.19
N TYR A 58 -7.05 -5.97 -14.75
CA TYR A 58 -6.72 -5.56 -16.11
C TYR A 58 -6.34 -6.74 -17.00
N ASP A 59 -5.09 -7.17 -17.03
CA ASP A 59 -4.62 -8.21 -17.91
C ASP A 59 -3.64 -9.15 -17.19
N LYS A 60 -3.96 -10.46 -17.22
CA LYS A 60 -3.14 -11.53 -16.60
C LYS A 60 -1.74 -11.68 -17.19
N THR A 61 -1.50 -11.07 -18.34
CA THR A 61 -0.18 -11.11 -19.01
C THR A 61 0.72 -9.97 -18.62
N LEU A 62 0.18 -8.91 -17.98
CA LEU A 62 0.99 -7.79 -17.48
C LEU A 62 2.02 -8.30 -16.48
N ARG A 63 3.22 -7.74 -16.57
CA ARG A 63 4.33 -8.02 -15.65
C ARG A 63 4.95 -6.70 -15.21
N LEU A 64 5.20 -6.61 -13.91
CA LEU A 64 6.05 -5.58 -13.36
C LEU A 64 7.51 -5.94 -13.68
N ASP A 65 8.23 -5.02 -14.25
CA ASP A 65 9.64 -5.18 -14.63
C ASP A 65 10.42 -3.94 -14.16
N PRO A 66 11.34 -4.09 -13.20
CA PRO A 66 12.15 -2.99 -12.70
C PRO A 66 12.89 -2.20 -13.80
N ASP A 67 13.28 -2.87 -14.88
CA ASP A 67 14.06 -2.28 -15.96
C ASP A 67 13.18 -1.69 -17.07
N SER A 68 11.96 -2.23 -17.27
CA SER A 68 11.15 -1.86 -18.43
C SER A 68 9.64 -2.11 -18.27
N ASP A 69 8.99 -1.45 -17.31
CA ASP A 69 7.53 -1.50 -17.24
C ASP A 69 6.90 -0.97 -18.53
N THR A 70 5.92 -1.71 -19.05
CA THR A 70 5.19 -1.30 -20.23
C THR A 70 4.31 -0.07 -19.96
N GLU A 71 3.96 0.67 -21.01
CA GLU A 71 3.02 1.81 -20.93
C GLU A 71 1.67 1.38 -20.31
N GLN A 72 1.22 0.16 -20.59
CA GLN A 72 0.00 -0.40 -20.00
C GLN A 72 0.11 -0.56 -18.48
N VAL A 73 1.24 -1.04 -17.95
CA VAL A 73 1.47 -1.13 -16.50
C VAL A 73 1.38 0.25 -15.85
N VAL A 74 2.00 1.26 -16.48
CA VAL A 74 1.97 2.65 -15.98
C VAL A 74 0.54 3.20 -15.96
N THR A 75 -0.17 3.07 -17.08
CA THR A 75 -1.53 3.58 -17.24
C THR A 75 -2.50 2.91 -16.26
N HIS A 76 -2.50 1.58 -16.19
CA HIS A 76 -3.40 0.85 -15.30
C HIS A 76 -3.08 1.09 -13.82
N SER A 77 -1.80 1.28 -13.47
CA SER A 77 -1.42 1.67 -12.11
C SER A 77 -1.97 3.05 -11.75
N ALA A 78 -1.90 4.02 -12.67
CA ALA A 78 -2.45 5.36 -12.45
C ALA A 78 -3.98 5.33 -12.33
N ASP A 79 -4.66 4.59 -13.19
CA ASP A 79 -6.12 4.42 -13.17
C ASP A 79 -6.59 3.79 -11.86
N TYR A 80 -5.90 2.75 -11.39
CA TYR A 80 -6.22 2.09 -10.13
C TYR A 80 -6.03 3.02 -8.93
N LEU A 81 -4.93 3.78 -8.90
CA LEU A 81 -4.67 4.78 -7.87
C LEU A 81 -5.78 5.83 -7.81
N GLN A 82 -6.20 6.35 -8.96
CA GLN A 82 -7.25 7.37 -9.04
C GLN A 82 -8.60 6.87 -8.50
N GLN A 83 -8.90 5.58 -8.65
CA GLN A 83 -10.14 4.98 -8.18
C GLN A 83 -10.13 4.61 -6.69
N HIS A 84 -8.96 4.39 -6.10
CA HIS A 84 -8.84 3.82 -4.77
C HIS A 84 -8.13 4.72 -3.74
N LEU A 85 -7.52 5.84 -4.18
CA LEU A 85 -6.92 6.86 -3.32
C LEU A 85 -7.67 8.18 -3.49
N GLU A 86 -8.43 8.56 -2.49
CA GLU A 86 -9.18 9.81 -2.44
C GLU A 86 -8.55 10.76 -1.44
N LEU A 87 -8.33 12.00 -1.86
CA LEU A 87 -7.82 13.08 -1.03
C LEU A 87 -8.79 14.27 -1.08
N ASN A 88 -9.20 14.77 0.08
CA ASN A 88 -9.96 16.01 0.17
C ASN A 88 -9.18 17.04 0.99
N LEU A 89 -8.70 18.05 0.30
CA LEU A 89 -7.89 19.14 0.85
C LEU A 89 -8.77 20.35 1.13
N ASN A 90 -8.89 20.77 2.39
CA ASN A 90 -9.66 21.96 2.79
C ASN A 90 -11.10 21.95 2.26
N GLY A 91 -11.74 20.76 2.20
CA GLY A 91 -13.10 20.60 1.68
C GLY A 91 -13.21 20.39 0.16
N THR A 92 -12.09 20.40 -0.57
CA THR A 92 -12.06 20.22 -2.03
C THR A 92 -11.36 18.91 -2.38
N ASP A 93 -11.95 18.11 -3.24
CA ASP A 93 -11.33 16.89 -3.74
C ASP A 93 -10.17 17.22 -4.67
N VAL A 94 -9.04 16.55 -4.43
CA VAL A 94 -7.83 16.73 -5.22
C VAL A 94 -7.30 15.37 -5.68
N THR A 95 -6.81 15.30 -6.89
CA THR A 95 -6.23 14.08 -7.47
C THR A 95 -4.72 14.24 -7.56
N PRO A 96 -3.93 13.39 -6.91
CA PRO A 96 -2.49 13.44 -7.03
C PRO A 96 -2.03 12.97 -8.41
N SER A 97 -1.03 13.63 -8.98
CA SER A 97 -0.35 13.22 -10.20
C SER A 97 0.76 12.22 -9.86
N VAL A 98 0.88 11.15 -10.62
CA VAL A 98 2.00 10.21 -10.51
C VAL A 98 3.24 10.84 -11.16
N LEU A 99 4.29 11.05 -10.40
CA LEU A 99 5.55 11.63 -10.86
C LEU A 99 6.54 10.58 -11.34
N GLY A 100 6.47 9.39 -10.76
CA GLY A 100 7.38 8.29 -11.07
C GLY A 100 7.26 7.14 -10.12
N ARG A 101 8.10 6.14 -10.33
CA ARG A 101 8.18 4.95 -9.49
C ARG A 101 9.61 4.42 -9.46
N GLU A 102 9.87 3.58 -8.46
CA GLU A 102 11.08 2.78 -8.39
C GLU A 102 10.80 1.45 -7.67
N TYR A 103 11.67 0.48 -7.86
CA TYR A 103 11.63 -0.79 -7.17
C TYR A 103 12.73 -0.81 -6.11
N GLN A 104 12.36 -1.09 -4.87
CA GLN A 104 13.26 -1.19 -3.73
C GLN A 104 13.06 -2.54 -3.05
N ASP A 105 14.00 -3.45 -3.19
CA ASP A 105 13.89 -4.84 -2.71
C ASP A 105 12.61 -5.52 -3.24
N ASP A 106 11.69 -5.87 -2.36
CA ASP A 106 10.40 -6.48 -2.66
C ASP A 106 9.25 -5.46 -2.81
N GLN A 107 9.54 -4.16 -2.79
CA GLN A 107 8.55 -3.10 -2.82
C GLN A 107 8.57 -2.29 -4.10
N LEU A 108 7.38 -1.97 -4.57
CA LEU A 108 7.13 -0.90 -5.54
C LEU A 108 6.88 0.40 -4.77
N VAL A 109 7.69 1.41 -5.05
CA VAL A 109 7.57 2.77 -4.50
C VAL A 109 7.00 3.67 -5.57
N LEU A 110 5.87 4.31 -5.28
CA LEU A 110 5.20 5.26 -6.17
C LEU A 110 5.33 6.67 -5.59
N TYR A 111 5.75 7.62 -6.42
CA TYR A 111 5.87 9.04 -6.08
C TYR A 111 4.74 9.81 -6.73
N LEU A 112 3.96 10.52 -5.89
CA LEU A 112 2.84 11.32 -6.35
C LEU A 112 2.93 12.73 -5.77
N GLU A 113 2.22 13.68 -6.39
CA GLU A 113 2.19 15.06 -5.93
C GLU A 113 0.80 15.70 -6.14
N VAL A 114 0.38 16.50 -5.18
CA VAL A 114 -0.67 17.50 -5.37
C VAL A 114 0.01 18.86 -5.36
N ALA A 115 0.02 19.53 -6.50
CA ALA A 115 0.64 20.85 -6.65
C ALA A 115 -0.31 21.98 -6.26
N SER A 116 0.24 23.19 -6.11
CA SER A 116 -0.49 24.44 -5.81
C SER A 116 -1.20 24.42 -4.45
N VAL A 117 -0.67 23.69 -3.47
CA VAL A 117 -1.16 23.63 -2.10
C VAL A 117 -0.51 24.73 -1.26
N THR A 118 -1.14 25.87 -1.18
CA THR A 118 -0.62 27.02 -0.42
C THR A 118 -0.92 26.95 1.07
N GLU A 119 -1.96 26.21 1.46
CA GLU A 119 -2.39 26.07 2.85
C GLU A 119 -2.95 24.65 3.09
N LEU A 120 -2.66 24.10 4.27
CA LEU A 120 -3.21 22.84 4.74
C LEU A 120 -3.93 23.06 6.07
N GLN A 121 -5.25 23.29 6.01
CA GLN A 121 -6.12 23.35 7.19
C GLN A 121 -6.62 21.96 7.57
N THR A 122 -7.17 21.24 6.59
CA THR A 122 -7.65 19.87 6.76
C THR A 122 -7.25 19.01 5.57
N LEU A 123 -6.99 17.73 5.84
CA LEU A 123 -6.78 16.72 4.81
C LEU A 123 -7.53 15.45 5.20
N ALA A 124 -8.58 15.14 4.47
CA ALA A 124 -9.22 13.84 4.56
C ALA A 124 -8.56 12.88 3.56
N VAL A 125 -8.30 11.66 3.99
CA VAL A 125 -7.65 10.61 3.20
C VAL A 125 -8.47 9.34 3.27
N SER A 126 -8.82 8.80 2.10
CA SER A 126 -9.37 7.46 1.95
C SER A 126 -8.42 6.66 1.05
N ASN A 127 -7.78 5.65 1.62
CA ASN A 127 -6.89 4.75 0.88
C ASN A 127 -7.46 3.33 0.92
N ARG A 128 -8.11 2.92 -0.18
CA ARG A 128 -8.73 1.60 -0.34
C ARG A 128 -7.89 0.64 -1.20
N ILE A 129 -6.63 0.99 -1.41
CA ILE A 129 -5.72 0.20 -2.23
C ILE A 129 -5.59 -1.21 -1.66
N LEU A 130 -5.72 -2.22 -2.54
CA LEU A 130 -5.60 -3.65 -2.26
C LEU A 130 -6.64 -4.23 -1.28
N PHE A 131 -7.68 -3.48 -0.90
CA PHE A 131 -8.72 -4.01 -0.02
C PHE A 131 -9.63 -5.06 -0.68
N ALA A 132 -9.79 -5.00 -1.99
CA ALA A 132 -10.58 -5.97 -2.73
C ALA A 132 -9.80 -7.24 -3.07
N GLU A 133 -8.47 -7.13 -3.20
CA GLU A 133 -7.58 -8.19 -3.64
C GLU A 133 -7.03 -9.03 -2.48
N LEU A 134 -6.84 -8.41 -1.31
CA LEU A 134 -6.14 -9.01 -0.19
C LEU A 134 -6.98 -8.94 1.08
N GLU A 135 -7.46 -10.08 1.54
CA GLU A 135 -8.14 -10.17 2.83
C GLU A 135 -7.19 -9.82 3.97
N GLY A 136 -7.60 -8.87 4.83
CA GLY A 136 -6.76 -8.41 5.94
C GLY A 136 -5.75 -7.34 5.58
N GLN A 137 -5.79 -6.78 4.35
CA GLN A 137 -4.96 -5.63 3.97
C GLN A 137 -5.07 -4.48 4.95
N GLN A 138 -3.93 -3.90 5.29
CA GLN A 138 -3.80 -2.73 6.16
C GLN A 138 -3.05 -1.62 5.45
N ASN A 139 -3.62 -0.41 5.45
CA ASN A 139 -2.99 0.76 4.83
C ASN A 139 -2.60 1.76 5.92
N ILE A 140 -1.30 1.96 6.10
CA ILE A 140 -0.75 2.91 7.08
C ILE A 140 -0.59 4.26 6.39
N ILE A 141 -1.34 5.26 6.87
CA ILE A 141 -1.25 6.63 6.39
C ILE A 141 -0.38 7.44 7.36
N ARG A 142 0.63 8.10 6.87
CA ARG A 142 1.48 9.01 7.65
C ARG A 142 1.42 10.39 7.06
N ILE A 143 0.94 11.36 7.82
CA ILE A 143 0.85 12.76 7.40
C ILE A 143 1.84 13.56 8.21
N LYS A 144 2.65 14.35 7.50
CA LYS A 144 3.67 15.20 8.07
C LYS A 144 3.51 16.64 7.56
N THR A 145 3.58 17.59 8.47
CA THR A 145 3.73 19.02 8.21
C THR A 145 5.00 19.51 8.91
N PRO A 146 5.43 20.76 8.72
CA PRO A 146 6.54 21.33 9.47
C PRO A 146 6.39 21.24 11.00
N THR A 147 5.15 21.25 11.50
CA THR A 147 4.85 21.34 12.93
C THR A 147 4.21 20.10 13.53
N LYS A 148 3.60 19.23 12.69
CA LYS A 148 2.81 18.08 13.16
C LYS A 148 3.13 16.83 12.38
N ARG A 149 2.96 15.68 13.06
CA ARG A 149 2.97 14.34 12.43
C ARG A 149 1.84 13.52 13.01
N LYS A 150 1.14 12.77 12.17
CA LYS A 150 0.09 11.86 12.59
C LYS A 150 0.07 10.62 11.70
N SER A 151 -0.23 9.49 12.31
CA SER A 151 -0.41 8.23 11.59
C SER A 151 -1.80 7.69 11.85
N PHE A 152 -2.35 7.04 10.82
CA PHE A 152 -3.62 6.34 10.86
C PHE A 152 -3.42 4.94 10.31
N LEU A 153 -4.25 4.02 10.76
CA LEU A 153 -4.35 2.67 10.21
C LEU A 153 -5.72 2.54 9.57
N GLN A 154 -5.75 2.32 8.26
CA GLN A 154 -6.97 2.05 7.50
C GLN A 154 -7.08 0.57 7.18
N THR A 155 -8.29 0.05 7.27
CA THR A 155 -8.67 -1.33 6.97
C THR A 155 -9.94 -1.31 6.14
N GLN A 156 -10.35 -2.44 5.59
CA GLN A 156 -11.59 -2.55 4.82
C GLN A 156 -12.83 -2.03 5.56
N GLY A 157 -12.90 -2.20 6.88
CA GLY A 157 -14.00 -1.68 7.71
C GLY A 157 -13.87 -0.21 8.13
N ARG A 158 -12.70 0.41 7.88
CA ARG A 158 -12.40 1.80 8.23
C ARG A 158 -11.38 2.37 7.26
N ALA A 159 -11.83 2.91 6.15
CA ALA A 159 -11.00 3.40 5.06
C ALA A 159 -11.00 4.94 4.93
N TRP A 160 -11.22 5.67 6.01
CA TRP A 160 -11.26 7.14 5.98
C TRP A 160 -10.75 7.74 7.28
N ASP A 161 -9.91 8.77 7.19
CA ASP A 161 -9.40 9.53 8.32
C ASP A 161 -9.26 11.02 7.98
N LEU A 162 -9.43 11.89 8.99
CA LEU A 162 -9.27 13.34 8.87
C LEU A 162 -8.06 13.83 9.69
N PHE A 163 -7.20 14.57 9.02
CA PHE A 163 -6.08 15.28 9.62
C PHE A 163 -6.40 16.78 9.71
N HIS A 164 -6.06 17.41 10.84
CA HIS A 164 -6.13 18.86 11.04
C HIS A 164 -4.72 19.42 11.06
N GLY A 165 -4.39 20.23 10.06
CA GLY A 165 -3.06 20.80 9.83
C GLY A 165 -2.72 21.96 10.76
N LEU A 166 -3.69 22.76 11.15
CA LEU A 166 -3.57 23.92 12.07
C LEU A 166 -3.79 23.51 13.51
#